data_90937bc0f2a71969d4dbe2594440cfb2
#
_entry.id   90937bc0f2a71969d4dbe2594440cfb2
#
_cell.length_a   1.000
_cell.length_b   1.000
_cell.length_c   1.000
_cell.angle_alpha   90.00
_cell.angle_beta   90.00
_cell.angle_gamma   90.00
#
_symmetry.space_group_name_H-M   'P 1'
#
loop_
_entity.id
_entity.type
_entity.pdbx_description
1 polymer ?
#
loop_
_entity_poly.entity_id
_entity_poly.type
_entity_poly.pdbx_seq_one_letter_code
_entity_poly.pdbx_strand_id
1 'polypeptide(L)'
;VEVVNVELKIRNILTQGPTVEVPAKVDTGATLLVLPQSVVRELGFPTIRKQTVKYANEERADREIVYGVELEVCDRRGVFEAVVEPEKTYAALLGAVVMETLDLIVEPRDFRIYPNPRSKLPMAEIE
;
A
#
# COMPACT_ATOMS: atom_id res chain seq x y z
N VAL A 1 -20.97 4.98 -2.89
CA VAL A 1 -19.72 4.41 -3.39
C VAL A 1 -19.28 3.28 -2.48
N GLU A 2 -19.11 2.13 -3.06
CA GLU A 2 -18.68 0.96 -2.32
C GLU A 2 -17.17 0.99 -2.15
N VAL A 3 -16.71 0.67 -0.94
CA VAL A 3 -15.30 0.69 -0.59
C VAL A 3 -14.91 -0.68 -0.05
N VAL A 4 -13.86 -1.24 -0.60
CA VAL A 4 -13.29 -2.48 -0.08
C VAL A 4 -12.23 -2.10 0.94
N ASN A 5 -12.38 -2.61 2.16
CA ASN A 5 -11.45 -2.37 3.25
C ASN A 5 -10.65 -3.63 3.53
N VAL A 6 -9.43 -3.43 3.98
CA VAL A 6 -8.52 -4.52 4.32
C VAL A 6 -7.59 -4.09 5.44
N GLU A 7 -7.12 -5.05 6.21
CA GLU A 7 -6.13 -4.79 7.25
C GLU A 7 -4.75 -5.13 6.71
N LEU A 8 -3.82 -4.18 6.84
CA LEU A 8 -2.43 -4.37 6.44
C LEU A 8 -1.56 -4.60 7.66
N LYS A 9 -0.59 -5.48 7.54
CA LYS A 9 0.49 -5.59 8.51
C LYS A 9 1.72 -4.93 7.90
N ILE A 10 2.28 -3.95 8.58
CA ILE A 10 3.36 -3.11 8.06
C ILE A 10 4.54 -3.15 9.02
N ARG A 11 5.74 -3.31 8.45
CA ARG A 11 6.98 -3.31 9.20
C ARG A 11 8.04 -2.56 8.39
N ASN A 12 8.95 -1.89 9.08
CA ASN A 12 10.11 -1.30 8.43
C ASN A 12 11.16 -2.41 8.26
N ILE A 13 11.35 -2.87 7.03
CA ILE A 13 12.27 -3.97 6.76
C ILE A 13 13.72 -3.57 6.98
N LEU A 14 14.04 -2.28 6.86
CA LEU A 14 15.41 -1.78 6.98
C LEU A 14 15.90 -1.82 8.43
N THR A 15 14.99 -1.62 9.39
CA THR A 15 15.32 -1.65 10.81
C THR A 15 14.87 -2.93 11.49
N GLN A 16 14.07 -3.74 10.80
CA GLN A 16 13.44 -4.93 11.36
C GLN A 16 12.66 -4.61 12.65
N GLY A 17 12.02 -3.45 12.65
CA GLY A 17 11.25 -2.99 13.78
C GLY A 17 9.92 -3.72 13.98
N PRO A 18 9.06 -3.20 14.84
CA PRO A 18 7.79 -3.85 15.12
C PRO A 18 6.83 -3.83 13.93
N THR A 19 5.94 -4.80 13.91
CA THR A 19 4.84 -4.86 12.94
C THR A 19 3.65 -4.12 13.53
N VAL A 20 3.03 -3.25 12.72
CA VAL A 20 1.80 -2.57 13.12
C VAL A 20 0.70 -2.95 12.14
N GLU A 21 -0.53 -2.95 12.63
CA GLU A 21 -1.70 -3.16 11.79
C GLU A 21 -2.30 -1.81 11.42
N VAL A 22 -2.59 -1.64 10.13
CA VAL A 22 -3.11 -0.39 9.59
C VAL A 22 -4.31 -0.70 8.71
N PRO A 23 -5.45 -0.07 8.97
CA PRO A 23 -6.60 -0.24 8.07
C PRO A 23 -6.32 0.45 6.75
N ALA A 24 -6.79 -0.14 5.67
CA ALA A 24 -6.59 0.40 4.34
C ALA A 24 -7.84 0.29 3.50
N LYS A 25 -7.94 1.20 2.53
CA LYS A 25 -8.93 1.11 1.46
C LYS A 25 -8.25 0.62 0.21
N VAL A 26 -8.93 -0.26 -0.52
CA VAL A 26 -8.45 -0.69 -1.83
C VAL A 26 -8.87 0.35 -2.85
N ASP A 27 -7.89 0.91 -3.54
CA ASP A 27 -8.12 1.95 -4.55
C ASP A 27 -7.28 1.64 -5.79
N THR A 28 -7.87 0.94 -6.74
CA THR A 28 -7.18 0.54 -7.96
C THR A 28 -6.89 1.74 -8.88
N GLY A 29 -7.50 2.89 -8.61
CA GLY A 29 -7.17 4.13 -9.31
C GLY A 29 -5.90 4.79 -8.81
N ALA A 30 -5.43 4.43 -7.61
CA ALA A 30 -4.14 4.88 -7.12
C ALA A 30 -3.03 3.96 -7.64
N THR A 31 -1.89 4.52 -7.99
CA THR A 31 -0.77 3.72 -8.50
C THR A 31 0.03 3.10 -7.36
N LEU A 32 0.48 3.93 -6.45
CA LEU A 32 1.36 3.51 -5.36
C LEU A 32 0.58 3.26 -4.06
N LEU A 33 1.22 2.53 -3.17
CA LEU A 33 0.78 2.47 -1.78
C LEU A 33 0.83 3.87 -1.19
N VAL A 34 -0.19 4.24 -0.43
CA VAL A 34 -0.25 5.53 0.28
C VAL A 34 -0.36 5.26 1.76
N LEU A 35 0.52 5.87 2.55
CA LEU A 35 0.54 5.71 4.00
C LEU A 35 0.30 7.05 4.70
N PRO A 36 -0.45 7.04 5.81
CA PRO A 36 -0.55 8.24 6.65
C PRO A 36 0.81 8.60 7.23
N GLN A 37 1.07 9.90 7.34
CA GLN A 37 2.33 10.39 7.89
C GLN A 37 2.62 9.84 9.29
N SER A 38 1.60 9.66 10.11
CA SER A 38 1.76 9.12 11.46
C SER A 38 2.39 7.72 11.45
N VAL A 39 1.97 6.87 10.53
CA VAL A 39 2.53 5.52 10.39
C VAL A 39 3.99 5.59 9.92
N VAL A 40 4.26 6.45 8.95
CA VAL A 40 5.60 6.63 8.42
C VAL A 40 6.56 7.09 9.51
N ARG A 41 6.14 8.05 10.33
CA ARG A 41 6.97 8.55 11.44
C ARG A 41 7.18 7.51 12.52
N GLU A 42 6.13 6.80 12.87
CA GLU A 42 6.21 5.76 13.90
C GLU A 42 7.21 4.68 13.52
N LEU A 43 7.22 4.25 12.27
CA LEU A 43 8.06 3.16 11.81
C LEU A 43 9.41 3.63 11.23
N GLY A 44 9.57 4.92 11.03
CA GLY A 44 10.85 5.51 10.65
C GLY A 44 11.30 5.21 9.23
N PHE A 45 10.40 5.08 8.28
CA PHE A 45 10.77 4.84 6.89
C PHE A 45 11.56 6.00 6.30
N PRO A 46 12.67 5.73 5.59
CA PRO A 46 13.46 6.81 4.98
C PRO A 46 12.79 7.36 3.72
N THR A 47 12.87 8.68 3.58
CA THR A 47 12.44 9.35 2.35
C THR A 47 13.52 9.17 1.30
N ILE A 48 13.14 8.68 0.12
CA ILE A 48 14.07 8.47 -0.98
C ILE A 48 13.96 9.52 -2.08
N ARG A 49 12.82 10.20 -2.18
CA ARG A 49 12.64 11.32 -3.11
C ARG A 49 11.34 12.05 -2.81
N LYS A 50 11.17 13.19 -3.48
CA LYS A 50 9.86 13.85 -3.58
C LYS A 50 9.31 13.65 -4.97
N GLN A 51 8.01 13.56 -5.06
CA GLN A 51 7.33 13.33 -6.34
C GLN A 51 6.03 14.12 -6.36
N THR A 52 5.73 14.72 -7.52
CA THR A 52 4.45 15.36 -7.71
C THR A 52 3.38 14.28 -7.89
N VAL A 53 2.33 14.37 -7.11
CA VAL A 53 1.18 13.48 -7.19
C VAL A 53 -0.03 14.27 -7.63
N LYS A 54 -0.95 13.60 -8.30
CA LYS A 54 -2.20 14.19 -8.75
C LYS A 54 -3.35 13.44 -8.06
N TYR A 55 -4.22 14.21 -7.45
CA TYR A 55 -5.40 13.67 -6.77
C TYR A 55 -6.58 13.54 -7.73
N ALA A 56 -7.61 12.82 -7.30
CA ALA A 56 -8.80 12.59 -8.10
C ALA A 56 -9.50 13.89 -8.52
N ASN A 57 -9.38 14.95 -7.71
CA ASN A 57 -9.96 16.28 -7.99
C ASN A 57 -9.06 17.14 -8.89
N GLU A 58 -8.06 16.56 -9.55
CA GLU A 58 -7.08 17.23 -10.42
C GLU A 58 -6.06 18.11 -9.69
N GLU A 59 -6.16 18.27 -8.39
CA GLU A 59 -5.14 18.98 -7.61
C GLU A 59 -3.82 18.22 -7.60
N ARG A 60 -2.73 18.96 -7.55
CA ARG A 60 -1.38 18.41 -7.50
C ARG A 60 -0.65 18.89 -6.25
N ALA A 61 0.21 18.04 -5.74
CA ALA A 61 1.05 18.39 -4.61
C ALA A 61 2.33 17.56 -4.67
N ASP A 62 3.39 18.08 -4.07
CA ASP A 62 4.63 17.33 -3.91
C ASP A 62 4.53 16.52 -2.61
N ARG A 63 4.85 15.24 -2.71
CA ARG A 63 4.81 14.34 -1.57
C ARG A 63 6.11 13.57 -1.45
N GLU A 64 6.47 13.25 -0.22
CA GLU A 64 7.60 12.39 0.02
C GLU A 64 7.27 10.97 -0.35
N ILE A 65 8.24 10.29 -0.94
CA ILE A 65 8.18 8.85 -1.20
C ILE A 65 9.16 8.18 -0.26
N VAL A 66 8.67 7.21 0.49
CA VAL A 66 9.48 6.43 1.42
C VAL A 66 9.69 5.02 0.91
N TYR A 67 10.68 4.33 1.45
CA TYR A 67 11.01 2.99 1.06
C TYR A 67 11.13 2.06 2.26
N GLY A 68 11.12 0.76 1.98
CA GLY A 68 11.34 -0.26 3.00
C GLY A 68 10.06 -0.71 3.69
N VAL A 69 8.92 -0.43 3.09
CA VAL A 69 7.63 -0.82 3.65
C VAL A 69 7.39 -2.30 3.35
N GLU A 70 7.67 -3.14 4.33
CA GLU A 70 7.28 -4.54 4.24
C GLU A 70 5.80 -4.62 4.58
N LEU A 71 5.03 -5.10 3.63
CA LEU A 71 3.58 -5.13 3.72
C LEU A 71 3.09 -6.55 3.57
N GLU A 72 2.26 -6.97 4.50
CA GLU A 72 1.57 -8.25 4.42
C GLU A 72 0.07 -8.01 4.36
N VAL A 73 -0.56 -8.58 3.37
CA VAL A 73 -2.01 -8.51 3.17
C VAL A 73 -2.48 -9.81 2.53
N CYS A 74 -3.57 -10.38 3.00
CA CYS A 74 -4.12 -11.63 2.48
C CYS A 74 -3.06 -12.75 2.46
N ASP A 75 -2.21 -12.80 3.49
CA ASP A 75 -1.12 -13.79 3.64
C ASP A 75 -0.03 -13.70 2.56
N ARG A 76 0.01 -12.59 1.83
CA ARG A 76 1.07 -12.32 0.86
C ARG A 76 1.88 -11.11 1.29
N ARG A 77 3.17 -11.15 1.01
CA ARG A 77 4.13 -10.18 1.54
C ARG A 77 5.02 -9.63 0.44
N GLY A 78 5.32 -8.34 0.52
CA GLY A 78 6.28 -7.69 -0.37
C GLY A 78 6.84 -6.43 0.26
N VAL A 79 7.83 -5.83 -0.38
CA VAL A 79 8.44 -4.57 0.06
C VAL A 79 8.15 -3.51 -0.98
N PHE A 80 7.66 -2.37 -0.53
CA PHE A 80 7.15 -1.34 -1.42
C PHE A 80 7.65 0.04 -1.06
N GLU A 81 7.62 0.92 -2.05
CA GLU A 81 7.63 2.35 -1.84
C GLU A 81 6.23 2.80 -1.45
N ALA A 82 6.14 3.92 -0.74
CA ALA A 82 4.85 4.50 -0.39
C ALA A 82 4.90 6.01 -0.47
N VAL A 83 3.79 6.59 -0.91
CA VAL A 83 3.54 8.03 -0.84
C VAL A 83 3.14 8.36 0.59
N VAL A 84 3.74 9.40 1.15
CA VAL A 84 3.37 9.89 2.49
C VAL A 84 2.26 10.93 2.34
N GLU A 85 1.12 10.64 2.95
CA GLU A 85 0.00 11.57 2.95
C GLU A 85 -0.05 12.31 4.28
N PRO A 86 0.23 13.62 4.27
CA PRO A 86 0.19 14.39 5.51
C PRO A 86 -1.23 14.66 5.96
N GLU A 87 -1.43 14.70 7.25
CA GLU A 87 -2.66 15.19 7.88
C GLU A 87 -3.95 14.48 7.49
N LYS A 88 -3.86 13.29 6.93
CA LYS A 88 -5.07 12.51 6.70
C LYS A 88 -5.37 11.62 7.89
N THR A 89 -6.63 11.54 8.21
CA THR A 89 -7.11 10.78 9.36
C THR A 89 -7.53 9.38 9.00
N TYR A 90 -7.59 9.10 7.73
CA TYR A 90 -8.05 7.80 7.28
C TYR A 90 -6.87 6.85 7.01
N ALA A 91 -7.25 5.66 6.76
CA ALA A 91 -6.45 4.53 6.44
C ALA A 91 -5.46 4.76 5.30
N ALA A 92 -4.57 3.82 5.16
CA ALA A 92 -3.73 3.69 3.98
C ALA A 92 -4.58 3.43 2.73
N LEU A 93 -3.99 3.66 1.56
CA LEU A 93 -4.58 3.29 0.28
C LEU A 93 -3.73 2.20 -0.36
N LEU A 94 -4.40 1.13 -0.75
CA LEU A 94 -3.75 0.01 -1.43
C LEU A 94 -3.94 0.18 -2.92
N GLY A 95 -2.88 0.59 -3.61
CA GLY A 95 -2.94 0.91 -5.04
C GLY A 95 -2.58 -0.24 -5.96
N ALA A 96 -2.56 0.06 -7.25
CA ALA A 96 -2.39 -0.94 -8.32
C ALA A 96 -1.08 -1.72 -8.23
N VAL A 97 0.02 -1.05 -7.90
CA VAL A 97 1.34 -1.72 -7.82
C VAL A 97 1.31 -2.86 -6.81
N VAL A 98 0.72 -2.63 -5.63
CA VAL A 98 0.62 -3.66 -4.60
C VAL A 98 -0.28 -4.80 -5.07
N MET A 99 -1.43 -4.45 -5.64
CA MET A 99 -2.39 -5.44 -6.12
C MET A 99 -1.78 -6.36 -7.17
N GLU A 100 -1.04 -5.79 -8.11
CA GLU A 100 -0.38 -6.56 -9.16
C GLU A 100 0.78 -7.39 -8.64
N THR A 101 1.63 -6.78 -7.80
CA THR A 101 2.81 -7.47 -7.27
C THR A 101 2.43 -8.67 -6.42
N LEU A 102 1.42 -8.53 -5.58
CA LEU A 102 0.95 -9.61 -4.72
C LEU A 102 -0.11 -10.48 -5.37
N ASP A 103 -0.50 -10.15 -6.59
CA ASP A 103 -1.52 -10.87 -7.36
C ASP A 103 -2.81 -11.06 -6.55
N LEU A 104 -3.37 -9.92 -6.14
CA LEU A 104 -4.61 -9.86 -5.37
C LEU A 104 -5.78 -9.56 -6.29
N ILE A 105 -6.90 -10.16 -5.99
CA ILE A 105 -8.16 -9.92 -6.70
C ILE A 105 -9.08 -9.14 -5.79
N VAL A 106 -9.73 -8.12 -6.35
CA VAL A 106 -10.74 -7.36 -5.64
C VAL A 106 -12.10 -7.56 -6.30
N GLU A 107 -13.09 -7.84 -5.48
CA GLU A 107 -14.49 -7.95 -5.91
C GLU A 107 -15.31 -6.90 -5.19
N PRO A 108 -15.57 -5.74 -5.82
CA PRO A 108 -16.29 -4.65 -5.17
C PRO A 108 -17.71 -5.01 -4.75
N ARG A 109 -18.38 -5.87 -5.51
CA ARG A 109 -19.76 -6.28 -5.20
C ARG A 109 -19.87 -6.95 -3.83
N ASP A 110 -18.85 -7.75 -3.49
CA ASP A 110 -18.84 -8.52 -2.25
C ASP A 110 -17.95 -7.88 -1.18
N PHE A 111 -17.42 -6.70 -1.43
CA PHE A 111 -16.49 -6.02 -0.53
C PHE A 111 -15.31 -6.91 -0.15
N ARG A 112 -14.80 -7.69 -1.11
CA ARG A 112 -13.78 -8.70 -0.86
C ARG A 112 -12.50 -8.38 -1.60
N ILE A 113 -11.40 -8.71 -0.93
CA ILE A 113 -10.08 -8.80 -1.52
C ILE A 113 -9.48 -10.14 -1.09
N TYR A 114 -8.87 -10.84 -2.04
CA TYR A 114 -8.29 -12.15 -1.75
C TYR A 114 -7.15 -12.45 -2.72
N PRO A 115 -6.24 -13.36 -2.35
CA PRO A 115 -5.17 -13.74 -3.26
C PRO A 115 -5.74 -14.52 -4.44
N ASN A 116 -5.11 -14.32 -5.60
CA ASN A 116 -5.52 -15.05 -6.80
C ASN A 116 -5.36 -16.55 -6.55
N PRO A 117 -6.43 -17.35 -6.63
CA PRO A 117 -6.35 -18.78 -6.32
C PRO A 117 -5.53 -19.57 -7.34
N ARG A 118 -5.26 -19.00 -8.51
CA ARG A 118 -4.44 -19.65 -9.53
C ARG A 118 -2.95 -19.51 -9.25
N SER A 119 -2.54 -18.60 -8.39
CA SER A 119 -1.16 -18.46 -7.97
C SER A 119 -1.08 -18.54 -6.46
N LYS A 120 -0.44 -19.57 -5.94
CA LYS A 120 -0.28 -19.71 -4.48
C LYS A 120 0.72 -18.70 -3.92
N LEU A 121 1.70 -18.32 -4.73
CA LEU A 121 2.69 -17.32 -4.41
C LEU A 121 2.88 -16.45 -5.64
N PRO A 122 3.13 -15.15 -5.48
CA PRO A 122 3.50 -14.30 -6.60
C PRO A 122 4.73 -14.89 -7.28
N MET A 123 4.68 -15.02 -8.61
CA MET A 123 5.75 -15.65 -9.35
C MET A 123 6.29 -14.68 -10.38
N ALA A 124 7.61 -14.51 -10.39
CA ALA A 124 8.29 -13.77 -11.44
C ALA A 124 8.74 -14.75 -12.52
N GLU A 125 8.44 -14.45 -13.77
CA GLU A 125 8.90 -15.24 -14.89
C GLU A 125 10.18 -14.64 -15.44
N ILE A 126 11.17 -15.48 -15.67
CA ILE A 126 12.47 -15.08 -16.21
C ILE A 126 12.73 -15.95 -17.42
N GLU A 127 12.97 -15.29 -18.54
CA GLU A 127 13.32 -15.98 -19.78
C GLU A 127 14.80 -16.18 -19.96
#